data_a86b01fbb18a1b6e35bb2632d6efc63d
#
_entry.id   a86b01fbb18a1b6e35bb2632d6efc63d
#
_cell.length_a   1.000
_cell.length_b   1.000
_cell.length_c   1.000
_cell.angle_alpha   90.00
_cell.angle_beta   90.00
_cell.angle_gamma   90.00
#
_symmetry.space_group_name_H-M   'P 1'
#
loop_
_entity.id
_entity.type
_entity.pdbx_description
1 polymer ?
#
loop_
_entity_poly.entity_id
_entity_poly.type
_entity_poly.pdbx_seq_one_letter_code
_entity_poly.pdbx_strand_id
1 'polypeptide(L)'
;MVRLFWNTHNQINNNTNNKKNAADHLWGIYHKENSNLWIKEILKGVEYSITESEKNIENGDVLIIVDSSIEKKIEQYKKLKLICSKIFLFHLGDESALHDLTDVYKNFDYVWRTFCHNKYFNSKLVQCIPVGYKSGVSDKKIASKKYKWAFIGTPHKSSRHDLLFQLSSIKENFCHKTEQFNKKIISVDTMSEVLSSTEFLPCPNGFVHPETYRVYEALECGCIPIVENAYKYYDRLFPNNPFIKIDKWSEAKDLVKDWTGDQIIKKQKECKIWWDKYKIEIQNFIGKKIN
;
A
#
# COMPACT_ATOMS: atom_id res chain seq x y z
N MET A 1 -15.89 23.42 -2.82
CA MET A 1 -14.68 23.12 -1.98
C MET A 1 -14.24 21.69 -2.22
N VAL A 2 -12.94 21.33 -2.09
CA VAL A 2 -12.51 19.92 -2.13
C VAL A 2 -12.58 19.36 -0.72
N ARG A 3 -13.26 18.24 -0.54
CA ARG A 3 -13.40 17.54 0.76
C ARG A 3 -12.85 16.12 0.67
N LEU A 4 -12.06 15.73 1.67
CA LEU A 4 -11.57 14.37 1.87
C LEU A 4 -12.41 13.67 2.95
N PHE A 5 -13.07 12.59 2.58
CA PHE A 5 -13.95 11.81 3.45
C PHE A 5 -13.43 10.37 3.60
N TRP A 6 -13.02 10.00 4.83
CA TRP A 6 -12.72 8.62 5.18
C TRP A 6 -14.00 7.89 5.56
N ASN A 7 -14.52 7.08 4.64
CA ASN A 7 -15.77 6.35 4.83
C ASN A 7 -15.53 5.03 5.61
N THR A 8 -15.10 5.17 6.86
CA THR A 8 -14.81 4.02 7.74
C THR A 8 -16.06 3.46 8.44
N HIS A 9 -17.19 4.19 8.38
CA HIS A 9 -18.43 3.78 9.04
C HIS A 9 -19.30 2.99 8.07
N ASN A 10 -19.47 1.68 8.33
CA ASN A 10 -20.71 1.03 7.94
C ASN A 10 -21.79 1.60 8.87
N GLN A 11 -22.90 2.08 8.33
CA GLN A 11 -24.09 2.33 9.15
C GLN A 11 -24.45 1.00 9.83
N ILE A 12 -23.98 0.86 11.07
CA ILE A 12 -24.43 -0.23 11.94
C ILE A 12 -25.87 0.15 12.27
N ASN A 13 -26.80 -0.35 11.45
CA ASN A 13 -28.18 -0.46 11.91
C ASN A 13 -28.10 -1.36 13.14
N ASN A 14 -28.38 -0.80 14.32
CA ASN A 14 -28.27 -1.43 15.64
C ASN A 14 -29.12 -2.71 15.81
N ASN A 15 -29.74 -3.22 14.75
CA ASN A 15 -30.66 -4.36 14.77
C ASN A 15 -30.11 -5.67 14.16
N THR A 16 -28.83 -5.77 13.81
CA THR A 16 -28.31 -7.07 13.35
C THR A 16 -26.99 -7.39 14.06
N ASN A 17 -27.01 -8.45 14.86
CA ASN A 17 -25.85 -9.18 15.41
C ASN A 17 -24.98 -9.80 14.28
N ASN A 18 -24.48 -8.99 13.36
CA ASN A 18 -23.81 -9.50 12.17
C ASN A 18 -22.29 -9.32 12.31
N LYS A 19 -21.59 -10.39 12.70
CA LYS A 19 -20.12 -10.46 12.82
C LYS A 19 -19.39 -9.93 11.58
N LYS A 20 -20.00 -10.03 10.39
CA LYS A 20 -19.42 -9.56 9.13
C LYS A 20 -19.35 -8.02 9.05
N ASN A 21 -20.36 -7.32 9.53
CA ASN A 21 -20.36 -5.84 9.54
C ASN A 21 -19.32 -5.27 10.52
N ALA A 22 -19.07 -5.98 11.63
CA ALA A 22 -17.99 -5.62 12.56
C ALA A 22 -16.60 -5.78 11.92
N ALA A 23 -16.39 -6.84 11.13
CA ALA A 23 -15.14 -7.06 10.43
C ALA A 23 -14.86 -5.97 9.36
N ASP A 24 -15.86 -5.59 8.57
CA ASP A 24 -15.76 -4.55 7.55
C ASP A 24 -15.39 -3.19 8.19
N HIS A 25 -15.98 -2.87 9.33
CA HIS A 25 -15.66 -1.66 10.10
C HIS A 25 -14.23 -1.67 10.63
N LEU A 26 -13.76 -2.80 11.17
CA LEU A 26 -12.38 -2.95 11.66
C LEU A 26 -11.37 -2.81 10.52
N TRP A 27 -11.66 -3.32 9.34
CA TRP A 27 -10.81 -3.13 8.15
C TRP A 27 -10.76 -1.66 7.70
N GLY A 28 -11.88 -0.94 7.75
CA GLY A 28 -11.92 0.50 7.47
C GLY A 28 -11.01 1.30 8.40
N ILE A 29 -11.08 1.03 9.71
CA ILE A 29 -10.20 1.66 10.71
C ILE A 29 -8.74 1.27 10.45
N TYR A 30 -8.46 -0.01 10.22
CA TYR A 30 -7.11 -0.50 9.92
C TYR A 30 -6.48 0.26 8.73
N HIS A 31 -7.21 0.42 7.63
CA HIS A 31 -6.72 1.15 6.47
C HIS A 31 -6.52 2.64 6.77
N LYS A 32 -7.43 3.28 7.51
CA LYS A 32 -7.27 4.67 7.91
C LYS A 32 -5.98 4.87 8.73
N GLU A 33 -5.73 4.02 9.71
CA GLU A 33 -4.54 4.12 10.56
C GLU A 33 -3.24 3.85 9.78
N ASN A 34 -3.23 2.84 8.91
CA ASN A 34 -2.01 2.41 8.24
C ASN A 34 -1.71 3.13 6.92
N SER A 35 -2.71 3.69 6.23
CA SER A 35 -2.54 4.31 4.92
C SER A 35 -2.73 5.83 4.91
N ASN A 36 -3.09 6.44 6.05
CA ASN A 36 -3.40 7.87 6.12
C ASN A 36 -2.24 8.77 5.61
N LEU A 37 -1.00 8.48 6.02
CA LEU A 37 0.14 9.29 5.59
C LEU A 37 0.47 9.07 4.10
N TRP A 38 0.27 7.86 3.59
CA TRP A 38 0.41 7.60 2.16
C TRP A 38 -0.64 8.36 1.34
N ILE A 39 -1.91 8.35 1.75
CA ILE A 39 -2.97 9.13 1.07
C ILE A 39 -2.64 10.63 1.12
N LYS A 40 -2.18 11.15 2.26
CA LYS A 40 -1.73 12.55 2.35
C LYS A 40 -0.54 12.84 1.43
N GLU A 41 0.40 11.89 1.32
CA GLU A 41 1.57 12.04 0.45
C GLU A 41 1.14 12.18 -1.03
N ILE A 42 0.27 11.30 -1.52
CA ILE A 42 -0.16 11.35 -2.93
C ILE A 42 -1.17 12.46 -3.23
N LEU A 43 -1.75 13.09 -2.21
CA LEU A 43 -2.60 14.28 -2.33
C LEU A 43 -1.85 15.60 -2.16
N LYS A 44 -0.51 15.59 -2.01
CA LYS A 44 0.26 16.84 -1.98
C LYS A 44 -0.01 17.70 -3.22
N GLY A 45 -0.22 18.99 -3.00
CA GLY A 45 -0.59 19.95 -4.05
C GLY A 45 -2.09 20.02 -4.34
N VAL A 46 -2.92 19.20 -3.68
CA VAL A 46 -4.38 19.37 -3.65
C VAL A 46 -4.76 20.04 -2.33
N GLU A 47 -5.41 21.20 -2.40
CA GLU A 47 -5.98 21.84 -1.23
C GLU A 47 -7.33 21.21 -0.89
N TYR A 48 -7.47 20.62 0.31
CA TYR A 48 -8.71 19.98 0.75
C TYR A 48 -8.94 20.16 2.25
N SER A 49 -10.21 20.10 2.64
CA SER A 49 -10.64 19.95 4.03
C SER A 49 -11.01 18.51 4.34
N ILE A 50 -10.75 18.05 5.57
CA ILE A 50 -11.18 16.71 6.00
C ILE A 50 -12.60 16.81 6.56
N THR A 51 -13.48 15.90 6.15
CA THR A 51 -14.79 15.74 6.77
C THR A 51 -14.93 14.33 7.37
N GLU A 52 -15.54 14.27 8.56
CA GLU A 52 -15.80 13.00 9.26
C GLU A 52 -17.25 12.53 9.10
N SER A 53 -18.10 13.34 8.50
CA SER A 53 -19.52 13.04 8.32
C SER A 53 -20.02 13.47 6.95
N GLU A 54 -20.86 12.64 6.34
CA GLU A 54 -21.59 12.97 5.11
C GLU A 54 -22.47 14.22 5.26
N LYS A 55 -22.95 14.50 6.48
CA LYS A 55 -23.79 15.68 6.75
C LYS A 55 -23.09 17.00 6.51
N ASN A 56 -21.76 17.00 6.47
CA ASN A 56 -20.93 18.18 6.24
C ASN A 56 -20.56 18.35 4.74
N ILE A 57 -21.05 17.47 3.87
CA ILE A 57 -20.83 17.56 2.42
C ILE A 57 -21.92 18.48 1.85
N GLU A 58 -21.47 19.51 1.14
CA GLU A 58 -22.34 20.54 0.60
C GLU A 58 -22.57 20.39 -0.90
N ASN A 59 -23.66 20.96 -1.38
CA ASN A 59 -23.98 20.96 -2.82
C ASN A 59 -22.87 21.66 -3.63
N GLY A 60 -22.39 21.00 -4.67
CA GLY A 60 -21.32 21.52 -5.52
C GLY A 60 -19.90 21.21 -5.03
N ASP A 61 -19.71 20.56 -3.88
CA ASP A 61 -18.38 20.12 -3.45
C ASP A 61 -17.73 19.14 -4.44
N VAL A 62 -16.40 19.16 -4.47
CA VAL A 62 -15.59 18.10 -5.05
C VAL A 62 -15.25 17.14 -3.92
N LEU A 63 -15.70 15.89 -4.02
CA LEU A 63 -15.58 14.92 -2.95
C LEU A 63 -14.55 13.83 -3.28
N ILE A 64 -13.60 13.64 -2.39
CA ILE A 64 -12.64 12.52 -2.42
C ILE A 64 -13.02 11.55 -1.32
N ILE A 65 -13.46 10.36 -1.66
CA ILE A 65 -13.79 9.29 -0.70
C ILE A 65 -12.62 8.32 -0.60
N VAL A 66 -12.25 7.97 0.62
CA VAL A 66 -11.32 6.86 0.90
C VAL A 66 -12.10 5.75 1.59
N ASP A 67 -12.18 4.58 0.97
CA ASP A 67 -12.98 3.47 1.47
C ASP A 67 -12.34 2.11 1.14
N SER A 68 -12.56 1.11 1.99
CA SER A 68 -12.06 -0.26 1.81
C SER A 68 -13.15 -1.31 1.63
N SER A 69 -14.42 -0.96 1.90
CA SER A 69 -15.58 -1.88 1.88
C SER A 69 -16.73 -1.22 1.15
N ILE A 70 -16.63 -1.18 -0.17
CA ILE A 70 -17.51 -0.37 -1.03
C ILE A 70 -18.71 -1.12 -1.61
N GLU A 71 -18.69 -2.45 -1.60
CA GLU A 71 -19.64 -3.30 -2.33
C GLU A 71 -21.09 -3.12 -1.89
N LYS A 72 -21.34 -2.70 -0.64
CA LYS A 72 -22.69 -2.52 -0.08
C LYS A 72 -23.13 -1.05 0.00
N LYS A 73 -22.31 -0.13 -0.51
CA LYS A 73 -22.53 1.32 -0.34
C LYS A 73 -22.97 2.03 -1.62
N ILE A 74 -23.41 1.30 -2.64
CA ILE A 74 -23.77 1.86 -3.95
C ILE A 74 -24.82 2.98 -3.86
N GLU A 75 -25.85 2.80 -3.02
CA GLU A 75 -26.90 3.80 -2.84
C GLU A 75 -26.40 5.07 -2.12
N GLN A 76 -25.44 4.93 -1.22
CA GLN A 76 -24.74 6.06 -0.60
C GLN A 76 -24.00 6.87 -1.68
N TYR A 77 -23.22 6.21 -2.52
CA TYR A 77 -22.44 6.90 -3.57
C TYR A 77 -23.33 7.55 -4.63
N LYS A 78 -24.46 6.92 -5.00
CA LYS A 78 -25.45 7.53 -5.89
C LYS A 78 -26.00 8.85 -5.31
N LYS A 79 -26.34 8.87 -4.00
CA LYS A 79 -26.81 10.09 -3.33
C LYS A 79 -25.75 11.17 -3.31
N LEU A 80 -24.49 10.81 -2.95
CA LEU A 80 -23.38 11.75 -2.94
C LEU A 80 -23.09 12.33 -4.34
N LYS A 81 -23.21 11.50 -5.37
CA LYS A 81 -23.04 11.96 -6.77
C LYS A 81 -24.08 13.00 -7.21
N LEU A 82 -25.28 12.99 -6.64
CA LEU A 82 -26.32 13.98 -6.95
C LEU A 82 -26.05 15.38 -6.38
N ILE A 83 -25.27 15.45 -5.30
CA ILE A 83 -24.99 16.72 -4.62
C ILE A 83 -23.58 17.25 -4.93
N CYS A 84 -22.62 16.39 -5.20
CA CYS A 84 -21.24 16.81 -5.50
C CYS A 84 -21.07 17.17 -6.98
N SER A 85 -20.21 18.15 -7.26
CA SER A 85 -19.82 18.51 -8.63
C SER A 85 -18.91 17.48 -9.28
N LYS A 86 -18.02 16.87 -8.48
CA LYS A 86 -17.18 15.73 -8.86
C LYS A 86 -17.05 14.79 -7.65
N ILE A 87 -16.90 13.49 -7.91
CA ILE A 87 -16.72 12.48 -6.88
C ILE A 87 -15.61 11.50 -7.27
N PHE A 88 -14.62 11.35 -6.40
CA PHE A 88 -13.44 10.50 -6.58
C PHE A 88 -13.37 9.44 -5.50
N LEU A 89 -12.79 8.28 -5.83
CA LEU A 89 -12.62 7.18 -4.89
C LEU A 89 -11.16 6.73 -4.80
N PHE A 90 -10.62 6.69 -3.59
CA PHE A 90 -9.48 5.84 -3.22
C PHE A 90 -10.01 4.54 -2.62
N HIS A 91 -9.98 3.46 -3.40
CA HIS A 91 -10.39 2.14 -2.94
C HIS A 91 -9.19 1.37 -2.40
N LEU A 92 -9.12 1.19 -1.07
CA LEU A 92 -7.99 0.60 -0.35
C LEU A 92 -8.20 -0.88 0.00
N GLY A 93 -9.09 -1.58 -0.65
CA GLY A 93 -9.46 -2.95 -0.28
C GLY A 93 -9.58 -3.90 -1.46
N ASP A 94 -10.29 -5.02 -1.20
CA ASP A 94 -10.60 -6.07 -2.16
C ASP A 94 -9.33 -6.77 -2.70
N GLU A 95 -8.44 -7.19 -1.77
CA GLU A 95 -7.21 -7.94 -2.07
C GLU A 95 -7.50 -9.21 -2.90
N SER A 96 -8.64 -9.86 -2.64
CA SER A 96 -9.04 -11.11 -3.27
C SER A 96 -9.82 -10.96 -4.58
N ALA A 97 -10.23 -9.74 -4.95
CA ALA A 97 -11.12 -9.44 -6.09
C ALA A 97 -12.39 -10.33 -6.14
N LEU A 98 -12.99 -10.57 -4.98
CA LEU A 98 -14.15 -11.45 -4.85
C LEU A 98 -15.44 -10.84 -5.44
N HIS A 99 -15.47 -9.52 -5.62
CA HIS A 99 -16.66 -8.79 -6.06
C HIS A 99 -16.46 -8.15 -7.42
N ASP A 100 -17.51 -8.15 -8.23
CA ASP A 100 -17.56 -7.26 -9.39
C ASP A 100 -18.00 -5.86 -8.94
N LEU A 101 -17.04 -4.95 -8.91
CA LEU A 101 -17.23 -3.58 -8.46
C LEU A 101 -17.52 -2.60 -9.60
N THR A 102 -17.77 -3.10 -10.81
CA THR A 102 -17.97 -2.26 -12.00
C THR A 102 -19.11 -1.27 -11.80
N ASP A 103 -20.24 -1.72 -11.25
CA ASP A 103 -21.42 -0.85 -11.05
C ASP A 103 -21.21 0.13 -9.88
N VAL A 104 -20.40 -0.22 -8.90
CA VAL A 104 -20.00 0.71 -7.84
C VAL A 104 -19.13 1.82 -8.42
N TYR A 105 -18.12 1.47 -9.20
CA TYR A 105 -17.16 2.43 -9.77
C TYR A 105 -17.79 3.43 -10.75
N LYS A 106 -18.85 3.07 -11.47
CA LYS A 106 -19.59 3.97 -12.37
C LYS A 106 -20.19 5.21 -11.66
N ASN A 107 -20.27 5.19 -10.34
CA ASN A 107 -20.75 6.34 -9.56
C ASN A 107 -19.67 7.39 -9.31
N PHE A 108 -18.43 7.15 -9.73
CA PHE A 108 -17.30 8.05 -9.54
C PHE A 108 -16.81 8.61 -10.87
N ASP A 109 -16.25 9.81 -10.84
CA ASP A 109 -15.62 10.42 -12.01
C ASP A 109 -14.24 9.81 -12.26
N TYR A 110 -13.57 9.34 -11.18
CA TYR A 110 -12.34 8.57 -11.28
C TYR A 110 -12.11 7.74 -10.02
N VAL A 111 -11.40 6.60 -10.17
CA VAL A 111 -11.10 5.66 -9.08
C VAL A 111 -9.61 5.35 -9.07
N TRP A 112 -8.97 5.52 -7.92
CA TRP A 112 -7.65 4.98 -7.62
C TRP A 112 -7.82 3.77 -6.72
N ARG A 113 -7.31 2.60 -7.18
CA ARG A 113 -7.45 1.38 -6.38
C ARG A 113 -6.11 0.76 -6.07
N THR A 114 -5.95 0.26 -4.85
CA THR A 114 -4.88 -0.66 -4.44
C THR A 114 -5.20 -2.09 -4.83
N PHE A 115 -4.25 -3.01 -4.70
CA PHE A 115 -4.42 -4.43 -5.05
C PHE A 115 -4.97 -4.62 -6.46
N CYS A 116 -4.21 -4.20 -7.44
CA CYS A 116 -4.67 -4.15 -8.81
C CYS A 116 -4.81 -5.53 -9.45
N HIS A 117 -5.97 -5.80 -10.00
CA HIS A 117 -6.27 -7.01 -10.77
C HIS A 117 -6.23 -6.75 -12.27
N ASN A 118 -6.03 -7.83 -13.03
CA ASN A 118 -5.82 -7.79 -14.49
C ASN A 118 -6.84 -6.92 -15.24
N LYS A 119 -8.11 -6.97 -14.86
CA LYS A 119 -9.19 -6.22 -15.50
C LYS A 119 -9.07 -4.70 -15.38
N TYR A 120 -8.28 -4.20 -14.40
CA TYR A 120 -8.17 -2.76 -14.15
C TYR A 120 -6.94 -2.10 -14.77
N PHE A 121 -5.90 -2.85 -15.17
CA PHE A 121 -4.67 -2.25 -15.72
C PHE A 121 -4.90 -1.40 -16.99
N ASN A 122 -5.95 -1.70 -17.77
CA ASN A 122 -6.30 -0.96 -18.99
C ASN A 122 -7.61 -0.16 -18.85
N SER A 123 -8.09 0.07 -17.64
CA SER A 123 -9.32 0.81 -17.41
C SER A 123 -9.12 2.31 -17.65
N LYS A 124 -10.11 2.97 -18.27
CA LYS A 124 -10.14 4.44 -18.39
C LYS A 124 -10.65 5.13 -17.12
N LEU A 125 -11.43 4.41 -16.32
CA LEU A 125 -12.07 4.89 -15.09
C LEU A 125 -11.24 4.58 -13.84
N VAL A 126 -10.53 3.45 -13.85
CA VAL A 126 -9.80 2.95 -12.66
C VAL A 126 -8.31 2.96 -12.93
N GLN A 127 -7.55 3.61 -12.07
CA GLN A 127 -6.10 3.54 -12.05
C GLN A 127 -5.62 2.72 -10.87
N CYS A 128 -4.71 1.81 -11.15
CA CYS A 128 -3.97 1.08 -10.13
C CYS A 128 -2.95 1.98 -9.46
N ILE A 129 -2.96 2.00 -8.14
CA ILE A 129 -1.99 2.69 -7.31
C ILE A 129 -1.40 1.73 -6.27
N PRO A 130 -0.18 1.99 -5.78
CA PRO A 130 0.40 1.17 -4.73
C PRO A 130 -0.35 1.31 -3.40
N VAL A 131 -0.33 0.24 -2.59
CA VAL A 131 -0.81 0.32 -1.19
C VAL A 131 0.01 1.32 -0.36
N GLY A 132 1.20 1.68 -0.83
CA GLY A 132 2.11 2.58 -0.16
C GLY A 132 2.78 1.97 1.07
N TYR A 133 3.46 2.81 1.83
CA TYR A 133 4.11 2.42 3.07
C TYR A 133 3.18 2.65 4.27
N LYS A 134 3.41 1.89 5.33
CA LYS A 134 2.65 2.01 6.57
C LYS A 134 2.88 3.39 7.21
N SER A 135 1.81 4.02 7.68
CA SER A 135 1.86 5.32 8.32
C SER A 135 2.88 5.38 9.45
N GLY A 136 3.74 6.40 9.40
CA GLY A 136 4.84 6.62 10.37
C GLY A 136 6.18 5.97 9.97
N VAL A 137 6.21 5.10 8.99
CA VAL A 137 7.48 4.59 8.42
C VAL A 137 8.20 5.71 7.69
N SER A 138 9.47 5.91 8.01
CA SER A 138 10.29 6.97 7.41
C SER A 138 11.77 6.63 7.48
N ASP A 139 12.55 7.15 6.53
CA ASP A 139 14.01 7.03 6.53
C ASP A 139 14.62 7.77 7.72
N LYS A 140 15.41 7.07 8.53
CA LYS A 140 16.16 7.63 9.67
C LYS A 140 17.52 8.19 9.28
N LYS A 141 17.87 8.20 8.00
CA LYS A 141 19.14 8.74 7.45
C LYS A 141 20.37 8.15 8.14
N ILE A 142 20.34 6.83 8.39
CA ILE A 142 21.44 6.11 9.03
C ILE A 142 22.61 6.00 8.04
N ALA A 143 23.78 6.47 8.46
CA ALA A 143 24.97 6.57 7.60
C ALA A 143 25.55 5.21 7.19
N SER A 144 25.44 4.18 8.05
CA SER A 144 25.95 2.84 7.78
C SER A 144 24.90 1.77 7.96
N LYS A 145 24.83 0.83 7.04
CA LYS A 145 23.92 -0.31 7.12
C LYS A 145 24.49 -1.36 8.09
N LYS A 146 23.63 -1.83 9.00
CA LYS A 146 23.96 -2.83 10.02
C LYS A 146 23.57 -4.25 9.59
N TYR A 147 22.50 -4.34 8.78
CA TYR A 147 21.93 -5.62 8.41
C TYR A 147 21.99 -5.82 6.90
N LYS A 148 22.42 -7.00 6.46
CA LYS A 148 22.32 -7.43 5.07
C LYS A 148 20.85 -7.56 4.65
N TRP A 149 20.03 -8.14 5.51
CA TRP A 149 18.60 -8.27 5.25
C TRP A 149 17.78 -8.20 6.55
N ALA A 150 16.49 -7.87 6.41
CA ALA A 150 15.57 -7.87 7.53
C ALA A 150 14.24 -8.56 7.18
N PHE A 151 13.60 -9.13 8.19
CA PHE A 151 12.24 -9.64 8.11
C PHE A 151 11.47 -9.24 9.36
N ILE A 152 10.31 -8.59 9.18
CA ILE A 152 9.41 -8.20 10.25
C ILE A 152 8.01 -8.69 9.87
N GLY A 153 7.43 -9.60 10.64
CA GLY A 153 6.06 -10.07 10.43
C GLY A 153 5.82 -11.54 10.68
N THR A 154 4.62 -12.00 10.28
CA THR A 154 4.16 -13.37 10.47
C THR A 154 4.84 -14.33 9.48
N PRO A 155 5.48 -15.41 9.93
CA PRO A 155 6.23 -16.33 9.06
C PRO A 155 5.35 -17.34 8.29
N HIS A 156 4.11 -17.58 8.74
CA HIS A 156 3.26 -18.69 8.27
C HIS A 156 2.39 -18.37 7.05
N LYS A 157 2.77 -17.37 6.24
CA LYS A 157 2.00 -16.95 5.07
C LYS A 157 2.83 -17.03 3.81
N SER A 158 2.20 -17.45 2.68
CA SER A 158 2.86 -17.45 1.38
C SER A 158 4.22 -18.17 1.42
N SER A 159 5.21 -17.68 0.69
CA SER A 159 6.58 -18.19 0.57
C SER A 159 7.52 -17.78 1.73
N ARG A 160 7.00 -17.19 2.81
CA ARG A 160 7.84 -16.62 3.89
C ARG A 160 8.66 -17.67 4.64
N HIS A 161 8.15 -18.90 4.73
CA HIS A 161 8.89 -19.99 5.34
C HIS A 161 10.13 -20.33 4.52
N ASP A 162 9.98 -20.44 3.19
CA ASP A 162 11.09 -20.70 2.27
C ASP A 162 12.10 -19.54 2.30
N LEU A 163 11.63 -18.28 2.22
CA LEU A 163 12.47 -17.09 2.40
C LEU A 163 13.36 -17.20 3.64
N LEU A 164 12.74 -17.44 4.80
CA LEU A 164 13.46 -17.52 6.07
C LEU A 164 14.44 -18.67 6.11
N PHE A 165 14.11 -19.82 5.50
CA PHE A 165 15.01 -20.95 5.36
C PHE A 165 16.22 -20.62 4.48
N GLN A 166 15.99 -20.07 3.29
CA GLN A 166 17.05 -19.75 2.33
C GLN A 166 18.04 -18.71 2.86
N LEU A 167 17.52 -17.66 3.53
CA LEU A 167 18.37 -16.57 4.06
C LEU A 167 18.95 -16.84 5.46
N SER A 168 18.61 -17.96 6.11
CA SER A 168 19.03 -18.27 7.49
C SER A 168 20.54 -18.35 7.69
N SER A 169 21.30 -18.68 6.65
CA SER A 169 22.75 -18.75 6.69
C SER A 169 23.45 -17.39 6.71
N ILE A 170 22.78 -16.31 6.35
CA ILE A 170 23.32 -14.94 6.36
C ILE A 170 23.03 -14.35 7.73
N LYS A 171 24.10 -14.19 8.55
CA LYS A 171 23.98 -13.86 9.98
C LYS A 171 23.75 -12.39 10.28
N GLU A 172 24.18 -11.51 9.39
CA GLU A 172 23.96 -10.06 9.50
C GLU A 172 22.52 -9.72 9.15
N ASN A 173 21.58 -10.13 10.01
CA ASN A 173 20.16 -9.92 9.77
C ASN A 173 19.41 -9.41 11.00
N PHE A 174 18.23 -8.86 10.73
CA PHE A 174 17.21 -8.59 11.74
C PHE A 174 15.95 -9.39 11.41
N CYS A 175 15.58 -10.33 12.28
CA CYS A 175 14.41 -11.18 12.05
C CYS A 175 13.46 -11.11 13.24
N HIS A 176 12.37 -10.36 13.11
CA HIS A 176 11.31 -10.27 14.10
C HIS A 176 10.04 -10.99 13.59
N LYS A 177 9.81 -12.18 14.16
CA LYS A 177 8.66 -13.02 13.83
C LYS A 177 7.49 -12.72 14.76
N THR A 178 6.32 -12.44 14.20
CA THR A 178 5.07 -12.28 14.94
C THR A 178 4.24 -13.56 14.84
N GLU A 179 3.62 -13.99 15.94
CA GLU A 179 2.77 -15.20 15.95
C GLU A 179 1.46 -15.00 15.18
N GLN A 180 0.91 -13.79 15.27
CA GLN A 180 -0.35 -13.43 14.62
C GLN A 180 -0.24 -12.06 13.98
N PHE A 181 -1.09 -11.81 12.97
CA PHE A 181 -1.21 -10.52 12.35
C PHE A 181 -1.59 -9.44 13.38
N ASN A 182 -0.88 -8.34 13.39
CA ASN A 182 -1.03 -7.22 14.33
C ASN A 182 -0.80 -7.53 15.82
N LYS A 183 -0.17 -8.65 16.19
CA LYS A 183 0.22 -8.92 17.58
C LYS A 183 1.74 -8.90 17.74
N LYS A 184 2.24 -8.36 18.87
CA LYS A 184 3.66 -8.23 19.21
C LYS A 184 4.47 -7.50 18.11
N ILE A 185 3.89 -6.46 17.54
CA ILE A 185 4.55 -5.64 16.52
C ILE A 185 5.56 -4.74 17.23
N ILE A 186 6.76 -4.63 16.68
CA ILE A 186 7.70 -3.57 17.09
C ILE A 186 7.10 -2.20 16.75
N SER A 187 7.52 -1.17 17.47
CA SER A 187 7.06 0.19 17.18
C SER A 187 7.40 0.58 15.74
N VAL A 188 6.62 1.48 15.15
CA VAL A 188 6.88 1.98 13.80
C VAL A 188 8.22 2.70 13.75
N ASP A 189 8.62 3.35 14.83
CA ASP A 189 9.92 4.01 14.96
C ASP A 189 11.07 3.01 14.94
N THR A 190 11.01 1.97 15.76
CA THR A 190 11.99 0.86 15.73
C THR A 190 12.02 0.17 14.36
N MET A 191 10.86 -0.03 13.73
CA MET A 191 10.80 -0.60 12.39
C MET A 191 11.53 0.30 11.37
N SER A 192 11.31 1.60 11.44
CA SER A 192 11.99 2.58 10.59
C SER A 192 13.50 2.58 10.78
N GLU A 193 13.99 2.50 12.03
CA GLU A 193 15.42 2.38 12.35
C GLU A 193 16.03 1.09 11.78
N VAL A 194 15.36 -0.04 11.96
CA VAL A 194 15.82 -1.33 11.42
C VAL A 194 15.88 -1.29 9.90
N LEU A 195 14.81 -0.82 9.24
CA LEU A 195 14.76 -0.75 7.79
C LEU A 195 15.82 0.22 7.25
N SER A 196 15.96 1.41 7.84
CA SER A 196 17.00 2.37 7.43
C SER A 196 18.42 1.82 7.63
N SER A 197 18.61 0.84 8.52
CA SER A 197 19.88 0.15 8.77
C SER A 197 20.08 -1.12 7.93
N THR A 198 19.16 -1.42 6.97
CA THR A 198 19.14 -2.67 6.21
C THR A 198 19.49 -2.43 4.75
N GLU A 199 20.25 -3.33 4.13
CA GLU A 199 20.60 -3.26 2.72
C GLU A 199 19.47 -3.79 1.84
N PHE A 200 19.02 -5.03 2.06
CA PHE A 200 17.98 -5.70 1.27
C PHE A 200 16.74 -5.96 2.13
N LEU A 201 15.57 -5.66 1.60
CA LEU A 201 14.32 -6.06 2.23
C LEU A 201 13.60 -7.10 1.37
N PRO A 202 13.62 -8.39 1.79
CA PRO A 202 12.79 -9.42 1.17
C PRO A 202 11.30 -9.10 1.34
N CYS A 203 10.58 -9.01 0.24
CA CYS A 203 9.19 -8.63 0.15
C CYS A 203 8.34 -9.78 -0.42
N PRO A 204 8.14 -10.87 0.35
CA PRO A 204 7.33 -11.99 -0.09
C PRO A 204 5.89 -11.53 -0.34
N ASN A 205 5.22 -12.23 -1.26
CA ASN A 205 3.84 -11.96 -1.60
C ASN A 205 2.94 -11.86 -0.36
N GLY A 206 1.83 -11.12 -0.48
CA GLY A 206 0.75 -11.10 0.49
C GLY A 206 0.08 -12.48 0.59
N PHE A 207 -1.01 -12.56 1.35
CA PHE A 207 -1.71 -13.85 1.53
C PHE A 207 -2.47 -14.27 0.26
N VAL A 208 -3.05 -13.31 -0.44
CA VAL A 208 -3.88 -13.54 -1.64
C VAL A 208 -3.30 -12.81 -2.86
N HIS A 209 -2.70 -11.66 -2.64
CA HIS A 209 -2.22 -10.75 -3.67
C HIS A 209 -0.69 -10.58 -3.58
N PRO A 210 0.04 -10.41 -4.70
CA PRO A 210 1.48 -10.19 -4.67
C PRO A 210 1.91 -8.95 -3.87
N GLU A 211 1.09 -7.90 -3.88
CA GLU A 211 1.43 -6.60 -3.31
C GLU A 211 1.43 -6.60 -1.79
N THR A 212 2.44 -5.99 -1.19
CA THR A 212 2.56 -5.81 0.26
C THR A 212 3.16 -4.45 0.60
N TYR A 213 2.85 -3.90 1.78
CA TYR A 213 3.45 -2.67 2.30
C TYR A 213 4.99 -2.71 2.31
N ARG A 214 5.60 -3.89 2.50
CA ARG A 214 7.07 -4.04 2.61
C ARG A 214 7.85 -3.46 1.44
N VAL A 215 7.32 -3.57 0.22
CA VAL A 215 7.99 -3.03 -0.96
C VAL A 215 8.17 -1.52 -0.83
N TYR A 216 7.14 -0.84 -0.37
CA TYR A 216 7.13 0.62 -0.25
C TYR A 216 7.83 1.09 1.02
N GLU A 217 7.77 0.31 2.09
CA GLU A 217 8.56 0.50 3.31
C GLU A 217 10.06 0.38 3.01
N ALA A 218 10.44 -0.59 2.15
CA ALA A 218 11.83 -0.72 1.68
C ALA A 218 12.29 0.55 0.93
N LEU A 219 11.48 1.00 -0.03
CA LEU A 219 11.79 2.17 -0.85
C LEU A 219 11.85 3.45 -0.01
N GLU A 220 10.94 3.62 0.94
CA GLU A 220 10.89 4.79 1.82
C GLU A 220 12.11 4.84 2.73
N CYS A 221 12.58 3.69 3.26
CA CYS A 221 13.72 3.59 4.16
C CYS A 221 15.08 3.36 3.45
N GLY A 222 15.12 3.40 2.12
CA GLY A 222 16.36 3.24 1.35
C GLY A 222 16.93 1.82 1.36
N CYS A 223 16.08 0.79 1.51
CA CYS A 223 16.44 -0.61 1.27
C CYS A 223 16.25 -0.95 -0.21
N ILE A 224 16.88 -2.03 -0.65
CA ILE A 224 16.62 -2.66 -1.93
C ILE A 224 15.50 -3.68 -1.77
N PRO A 225 14.31 -3.50 -2.37
CA PRO A 225 13.26 -4.50 -2.32
C PRO A 225 13.61 -5.71 -3.20
N ILE A 226 13.45 -6.92 -2.64
CA ILE A 226 13.49 -8.18 -3.39
C ILE A 226 12.06 -8.71 -3.43
N VAL A 227 11.48 -8.81 -4.62
CA VAL A 227 10.09 -9.24 -4.83
C VAL A 227 10.01 -10.53 -5.63
N GLU A 228 9.00 -11.34 -5.36
CA GLU A 228 8.67 -12.49 -6.19
C GLU A 228 8.03 -12.03 -7.50
N ASN A 229 8.46 -12.61 -8.61
CA ASN A 229 8.02 -12.24 -9.98
C ASN A 229 6.63 -12.80 -10.33
N ALA A 230 5.75 -12.96 -9.34
CA ALA A 230 4.42 -13.51 -9.51
C ALA A 230 3.60 -12.71 -10.54
N TYR A 231 3.23 -13.36 -11.65
CA TYR A 231 2.42 -12.76 -12.72
C TYR A 231 2.99 -11.46 -13.30
N LYS A 232 4.28 -11.18 -13.13
CA LYS A 232 4.94 -9.90 -13.49
C LYS A 232 4.19 -8.69 -12.92
N TYR A 233 3.63 -8.87 -11.72
CA TYR A 233 2.74 -7.86 -11.11
C TYR A 233 3.39 -6.49 -11.01
N TYR A 234 4.60 -6.44 -10.44
CA TYR A 234 5.29 -5.17 -10.24
C TYR A 234 5.74 -4.52 -11.56
N ASP A 235 6.04 -5.29 -12.61
CA ASP A 235 6.36 -4.74 -13.93
C ASP A 235 5.14 -4.12 -14.61
N ARG A 236 3.95 -4.66 -14.34
CA ARG A 236 2.69 -4.13 -14.85
C ARG A 236 2.22 -2.91 -14.07
N LEU A 237 2.39 -2.91 -12.74
CA LEU A 237 2.04 -1.78 -11.89
C LEU A 237 3.02 -0.61 -12.10
N PHE A 238 4.30 -0.91 -12.27
CA PHE A 238 5.38 0.05 -12.40
C PHE A 238 6.31 -0.31 -13.55
N PRO A 239 6.01 0.11 -14.78
CA PRO A 239 6.95 -0.06 -15.87
C PRO A 239 8.33 0.54 -15.51
N ASN A 240 9.40 -0.21 -15.80
CA ASN A 240 10.78 0.19 -15.53
C ASN A 240 11.14 0.39 -14.04
N ASN A 241 10.45 -0.31 -13.13
CA ASN A 241 10.84 -0.31 -11.72
C ASN A 241 12.21 -0.97 -11.51
N PRO A 242 13.04 -0.49 -10.55
CA PRO A 242 14.39 -1.01 -10.27
C PRO A 242 14.41 -2.21 -9.30
N PHE A 243 13.28 -2.81 -8.97
CA PHE A 243 13.21 -3.87 -7.97
C PHE A 243 14.01 -5.10 -8.40
N ILE A 244 14.62 -5.79 -7.44
CA ILE A 244 15.18 -7.12 -7.68
C ILE A 244 14.01 -8.10 -7.73
N LYS A 245 13.89 -8.83 -8.82
CA LYS A 245 12.84 -9.81 -9.08
C LYS A 245 13.43 -11.21 -9.07
N ILE A 246 12.78 -12.10 -8.35
CA ILE A 246 13.18 -13.49 -8.22
C ILE A 246 12.00 -14.41 -8.51
N ASP A 247 12.27 -15.60 -9.01
CA ASP A 247 11.26 -16.63 -9.17
C ASP A 247 11.21 -17.56 -7.93
N LYS A 248 12.33 -17.69 -7.23
CA LYS A 248 12.45 -18.48 -5.98
C LYS A 248 13.44 -17.86 -5.00
N TRP A 249 13.22 -18.04 -3.70
CA TRP A 249 14.02 -17.43 -2.63
C TRP A 249 15.48 -17.93 -2.57
N SER A 250 15.80 -19.07 -3.16
CA SER A 250 17.20 -19.51 -3.30
C SER A 250 18.06 -18.53 -4.13
N GLU A 251 17.48 -17.84 -5.10
CA GLU A 251 18.17 -16.81 -5.89
C GLU A 251 18.51 -15.58 -5.06
N ALA A 252 17.60 -15.19 -4.14
CA ALA A 252 17.84 -14.07 -3.23
C ALA A 252 19.04 -14.31 -2.31
N LYS A 253 19.31 -15.56 -1.93
CA LYS A 253 20.46 -15.91 -1.07
C LYS A 253 21.78 -15.49 -1.70
N ASP A 254 21.98 -15.85 -2.95
CA ASP A 254 23.24 -15.53 -3.68
C ASP A 254 23.37 -14.04 -3.89
N LEU A 255 22.29 -13.36 -4.29
CA LEU A 255 22.27 -11.89 -4.44
C LEU A 255 22.66 -11.17 -3.15
N VAL A 256 22.04 -11.52 -2.01
CA VAL A 256 22.28 -10.87 -0.72
C VAL A 256 23.71 -11.13 -0.22
N LYS A 257 24.26 -12.33 -0.51
CA LYS A 257 25.59 -12.72 -0.08
C LYS A 257 26.70 -12.12 -0.91
N ASP A 258 26.56 -12.12 -2.25
CA ASP A 258 27.66 -11.93 -3.19
C ASP A 258 27.78 -10.50 -3.72
N TRP A 259 26.76 -9.65 -3.54
CA TRP A 259 26.85 -8.26 -4.00
C TRP A 259 27.89 -7.46 -3.23
N THR A 260 28.72 -6.72 -3.96
CA THR A 260 29.68 -5.78 -3.38
C THR A 260 28.99 -4.53 -2.82
N GLY A 261 29.69 -3.82 -1.92
CA GLY A 261 29.18 -2.56 -1.37
C GLY A 261 28.81 -1.54 -2.46
N ASP A 262 29.61 -1.42 -3.52
CA ASP A 262 29.32 -0.49 -4.63
C ASP A 262 28.07 -0.85 -5.41
N GLN A 263 27.83 -2.14 -5.65
CA GLN A 263 26.61 -2.63 -6.29
C GLN A 263 25.37 -2.31 -5.44
N ILE A 264 25.47 -2.51 -4.12
CA ILE A 264 24.41 -2.22 -3.16
C ILE A 264 24.09 -0.72 -3.14
N ILE A 265 25.11 0.13 -2.95
CA ILE A 265 24.95 1.59 -2.92
C ILE A 265 24.32 2.10 -4.23
N LYS A 266 24.81 1.63 -5.38
CA LYS A 266 24.27 1.98 -6.68
C LYS A 266 22.80 1.62 -6.79
N LYS A 267 22.42 0.40 -6.40
CA LYS A 267 21.02 -0.08 -6.46
C LYS A 267 20.10 0.65 -5.48
N GLN A 268 20.57 0.94 -4.27
CA GLN A 268 19.82 1.74 -3.30
C GLN A 268 19.50 3.14 -3.84
N LYS A 269 20.52 3.79 -4.44
CA LYS A 269 20.33 5.10 -5.08
C LYS A 269 19.35 5.05 -6.24
N GLU A 270 19.43 4.02 -7.09
CA GLU A 270 18.48 3.78 -8.18
C GLU A 270 17.04 3.63 -7.67
N CYS A 271 16.83 2.80 -6.65
CA CYS A 271 15.52 2.61 -6.02
C CYS A 271 14.96 3.91 -5.41
N LYS A 272 15.80 4.66 -4.71
CA LYS A 272 15.40 5.92 -4.07
C LYS A 272 15.01 6.98 -5.09
N ILE A 273 15.83 7.20 -6.12
CA ILE A 273 15.55 8.16 -7.20
C ILE A 273 14.24 7.78 -7.91
N TRP A 274 14.06 6.52 -8.23
CA TRP A 274 12.86 6.02 -8.87
C TRP A 274 11.61 6.26 -8.00
N TRP A 275 11.69 5.97 -6.69
CA TRP A 275 10.57 6.13 -5.76
C TRP A 275 10.18 7.59 -5.57
N ASP A 276 11.15 8.48 -5.40
CA ASP A 276 10.90 9.90 -5.26
C ASP A 276 10.27 10.49 -6.54
N LYS A 277 10.75 10.08 -7.70
CA LYS A 277 10.15 10.45 -8.99
C LYS A 277 8.72 9.94 -9.12
N TYR A 278 8.46 8.68 -8.77
CA TYR A 278 7.13 8.10 -8.80
C TYR A 278 6.15 8.86 -7.91
N LYS A 279 6.56 9.23 -6.69
CA LYS A 279 5.72 10.04 -5.79
C LYS A 279 5.30 11.36 -6.45
N ILE A 280 6.21 12.05 -7.10
CA ILE A 280 5.91 13.31 -7.81
C ILE A 280 4.96 13.07 -9.00
N GLU A 281 5.19 12.02 -9.77
CA GLU A 281 4.35 11.68 -10.94
C GLU A 281 2.91 11.39 -10.52
N ILE A 282 2.71 10.59 -9.46
CA ILE A 282 1.36 10.27 -8.97
C ILE A 282 0.66 11.47 -8.35
N GLN A 283 1.37 12.34 -7.63
CA GLN A 283 0.86 13.61 -7.09
C GLN A 283 0.34 14.50 -8.22
N ASN A 284 1.15 14.72 -9.25
CA ASN A 284 0.78 15.53 -10.41
C ASN A 284 -0.41 14.95 -11.17
N PHE A 285 -0.45 13.63 -11.33
CA PHE A 285 -1.56 12.96 -11.99
C PHE A 285 -2.87 13.12 -11.21
N ILE A 286 -2.85 12.89 -9.89
CA ILE A 286 -4.01 13.04 -9.01
C ILE A 286 -4.47 14.49 -8.99
N GLY A 287 -3.55 15.44 -8.79
CA GLY A 287 -3.86 16.85 -8.80
C GLY A 287 -4.56 17.30 -10.09
N LYS A 288 -4.03 16.89 -11.25
CA LYS A 288 -4.66 17.18 -12.56
C LYS A 288 -6.07 16.60 -12.74
N LYS A 289 -6.39 15.50 -12.07
CA LYS A 289 -7.72 14.88 -12.14
C LYS A 289 -8.75 15.58 -11.25
N ILE A 290 -8.30 16.07 -10.09
CA ILE A 290 -9.17 16.68 -9.08
C ILE A 290 -9.45 18.14 -9.44
N ASN A 291 -8.44 18.90 -9.81
CA ASN A 291 -8.54 20.28 -10.27
C ASN A 291 -9.06 20.36 -11.73
#